data_50416cd286bf101cb1f5ae1edae367ec
#
_entry.id   50416cd286bf101cb1f5ae1edae367ec
#
_cell.length_a   1.000
_cell.length_b   1.000
_cell.length_c   1.000
_cell.angle_alpha   90.00
_cell.angle_beta   90.00
_cell.angle_gamma   90.00
#
_symmetry.space_group_name_H-M   'P 1'
#
loop_
_entity.id
_entity.type
_entity.pdbx_description
1 polymer ?
#
loop_
_entity_poly.entity_id
_entity_poly.type
_entity_poly.pdbx_seq_one_letter_code
_entity_poly.pdbx_strand_id
1 'polypeptide(L)' 'MIIVEYLSERITNISELEKLLETINIKAKIARKSTCISDIQALVSDIAYLSEKAAKFELRIEKRKVILSE' A
#
# COMPACT_ATOMS: atom_id res chain seq x y z
N MET A 1 -19.06 -13.76 -35.51
CA MET A 1 -18.38 -12.69 -34.75
C MET A 1 -18.76 -12.83 -33.28
N ILE A 2 -17.77 -12.94 -32.40
CA ILE A 2 -17.98 -12.99 -30.96
C ILE A 2 -17.53 -11.64 -30.39
N ILE A 3 -18.43 -11.01 -29.63
CA ILE A 3 -18.11 -9.75 -28.96
C ILE A 3 -18.12 -10.03 -27.46
N VAL A 4 -17.01 -9.75 -26.80
CA VAL A 4 -16.85 -9.90 -25.35
C VAL A 4 -16.64 -8.53 -24.75
N GLU A 5 -17.51 -8.17 -23.79
CA GLU A 5 -17.38 -6.95 -23.02
C GLU A 5 -17.08 -7.28 -21.57
N TYR A 6 -16.12 -6.60 -20.95
CA TYR A 6 -15.88 -6.69 -19.53
C TYR A 6 -15.37 -5.39 -18.96
N LEU A 7 -15.56 -5.20 -17.66
CA LEU A 7 -14.99 -4.06 -16.95
C LEU A 7 -13.66 -4.47 -16.35
N SER A 8 -12.62 -3.71 -16.71
CA SER A 8 -11.30 -3.84 -16.11
C SER A 8 -11.14 -2.77 -15.04
N GLU A 9 -10.72 -3.16 -13.85
CA GLU A 9 -10.44 -2.25 -12.76
C GLU A 9 -8.95 -2.27 -12.45
N ARG A 10 -8.38 -1.11 -12.25
CA ARG A 10 -6.96 -0.95 -11.95
C ARG A 10 -6.78 0.11 -10.88
N ILE A 11 -5.90 -0.18 -9.91
CA ILE A 11 -5.53 0.79 -8.89
C ILE A 11 -4.36 1.62 -9.45
N THR A 12 -4.54 2.94 -9.54
CA THR A 12 -3.56 3.83 -10.19
C THR A 12 -2.50 4.36 -9.24
N ASN A 13 -2.72 4.30 -7.93
CA ASN A 13 -1.80 4.84 -6.92
C ASN A 13 -1.28 3.82 -5.92
N ILE A 14 -1.30 2.54 -6.28
CA ILE A 14 -0.86 1.47 -5.37
C ILE A 14 0.61 1.60 -4.97
N SER A 15 1.46 2.14 -5.84
CA SER A 15 2.88 2.30 -5.55
C SER A 15 3.14 3.22 -4.36
N GLU A 16 2.30 4.22 -4.13
CA GLU A 16 2.41 5.12 -2.97
C GLU A 16 2.11 4.37 -1.67
N LEU A 17 1.08 3.52 -1.68
CA LEU A 17 0.75 2.67 -0.54
C LEU A 17 1.85 1.63 -0.30
N GLU A 18 2.39 1.03 -1.35
CA GLU A 18 3.50 0.08 -1.24
C GLU A 18 4.72 0.70 -0.57
N LYS A 19 5.05 1.94 -0.89
CA LYS A 19 6.15 2.67 -0.24
C LYS A 19 5.91 2.87 1.25
N LEU A 20 4.68 3.21 1.65
CA LEU A 20 4.32 3.33 3.06
C LEU A 20 4.50 2.00 3.79
N LEU A 21 3.98 0.92 3.22
CA LEU A 21 4.08 -0.42 3.79
C LEU A 21 5.54 -0.89 3.88
N GLU A 22 6.34 -0.60 2.86
CA GLU A 22 7.77 -0.93 2.85
C GLU A 22 8.50 -0.19 3.97
N THR A 23 8.23 1.09 4.18
CA THR A 23 8.84 1.88 5.26
C THR A 23 8.45 1.32 6.62
N ILE A 24 7.19 0.95 6.82
CA ILE A 24 6.72 0.30 8.06
C ILE A 24 7.48 -1.00 8.29
N ASN A 25 7.63 -1.81 7.27
CA ASN A 25 8.32 -3.10 7.35
C ASN A 25 9.80 -2.93 7.73
N ILE A 26 10.49 -1.97 7.12
CA ILE A 26 11.89 -1.66 7.43
C ILE A 26 12.05 -1.22 8.89
N LYS A 27 11.20 -0.29 9.34
CA LYS A 27 11.24 0.20 10.73
C LYS A 27 10.92 -0.89 11.74
N ALA A 28 9.97 -1.79 11.42
CA ALA A 28 9.64 -2.93 12.27
C ALA A 28 10.83 -3.90 12.40
N LYS A 29 11.53 -4.16 11.31
CA LYS A 29 12.74 -5.01 11.33
C LYS A 29 13.84 -4.41 12.20
N ILE A 30 14.07 -3.11 12.09
CA ILE A 30 15.07 -2.41 12.90
C ILE A 30 14.68 -2.46 14.38
N ALA A 31 13.42 -2.21 14.71
CA ALA A 31 12.94 -2.24 16.10
C ALA A 31 13.12 -3.60 16.73
N ARG A 32 12.87 -4.70 15.99
CA ARG A 32 13.03 -6.06 16.50
C ARG A 32 14.48 -6.44 16.80
N LYS A 33 15.44 -5.78 16.14
CA LYS A 33 16.87 -6.02 16.34
C LYS A 33 17.50 -5.06 17.34
N SER A 34 16.82 -3.99 17.70
CA SER A 34 17.34 -2.98 18.61
C SER A 34 17.28 -3.47 20.05
N THR A 35 18.28 -3.11 20.84
CA THR A 35 18.34 -3.38 22.29
C THR A 35 18.14 -2.12 23.10
N CYS A 36 18.08 -0.96 22.45
CA CYS A 36 17.89 0.34 23.11
C CYS A 36 16.39 0.65 23.23
N ILE A 37 15.90 0.80 24.46
CA ILE A 37 14.49 1.05 24.73
C ILE A 37 13.99 2.34 24.08
N SER A 38 14.76 3.41 24.14
CA SER A 38 14.37 4.69 23.53
C SER A 38 14.27 4.61 22.02
N ASP A 39 15.17 3.85 21.37
CA ASP A 39 15.12 3.64 19.91
C ASP A 39 13.90 2.80 19.53
N ILE A 40 13.60 1.76 20.30
CA ILE A 40 12.41 0.94 20.06
C ILE A 40 11.15 1.78 20.19
N GLN A 41 11.04 2.60 21.22
CA GLN A 41 9.89 3.47 21.42
C GLN A 41 9.71 4.48 20.29
N ALA A 42 10.80 5.09 19.83
CA ALA A 42 10.76 6.02 18.69
C ALA A 42 10.31 5.31 17.41
N LEU A 43 10.83 4.12 17.13
CA LEU A 43 10.44 3.35 15.96
C LEU A 43 8.98 2.89 16.02
N VAL A 44 8.51 2.44 17.18
CA VAL A 44 7.10 2.06 17.37
C VAL A 44 6.17 3.25 17.15
N SER A 45 6.54 4.42 17.63
CA SER A 45 5.78 5.66 17.41
C SER A 45 5.70 6.00 15.93
N ASP A 46 6.81 5.88 15.20
CA ASP A 46 6.85 6.11 13.75
C ASP A 46 5.98 5.08 13.01
N ILE A 47 6.05 3.82 13.41
CA ILE A 47 5.23 2.75 12.82
C ILE A 47 3.75 3.04 13.04
N ALA A 48 3.36 3.47 14.22
CA ALA A 48 1.97 3.81 14.53
C ALA A 48 1.47 4.97 13.64
N TYR A 49 2.28 6.00 13.47
CA TYR A 49 1.97 7.13 12.60
C TYR A 49 1.80 6.69 11.14
N LEU A 50 2.76 5.92 10.63
CA LEU A 50 2.72 5.43 9.24
C LEU A 50 1.58 4.45 9.01
N SER A 51 1.27 3.61 10.01
CA SER A 51 0.15 2.67 9.93
C SER A 51 -1.19 3.40 9.86
N GLU A 52 -1.36 4.47 10.64
CA GLU A 52 -2.55 5.31 10.57
C GLU A 52 -2.67 5.98 9.20
N LYS A 53 -1.58 6.50 8.68
CA LYS A 53 -1.53 7.10 7.36
C LYS A 53 -1.90 6.10 6.27
N ALA A 54 -1.39 4.86 6.36
CA ALA A 54 -1.72 3.79 5.42
C ALA A 54 -3.20 3.38 5.54
N ALA A 55 -3.75 3.33 6.77
CA ALA A 55 -5.14 2.98 7.00
C ALA A 55 -6.12 4.01 6.41
N LYS A 56 -5.71 5.28 6.35
CA LYS A 56 -6.51 6.37 5.78
C LYS A 56 -6.21 6.61 4.30
N PHE A 57 -5.31 5.84 3.72
CA PHE A 57 -4.93 6.01 2.32
C PHE A 57 -6.10 5.67 1.40
N GLU A 58 -6.43 6.60 0.50
CA GLU A 58 -7.49 6.39 -0.48
C GLU A 58 -6.91 5.81 -1.76
N LEU A 59 -7.38 4.62 -2.12
CA LEU A 59 -7.03 3.99 -3.38
C LEU A 59 -7.84 4.62 -4.51
N ARG A 60 -7.15 5.00 -5.57
CA ARG A 60 -7.78 5.51 -6.79
C ARG A 60 -7.95 4.36 -7.77
N ILE A 61 -9.19 4.10 -8.12
CA ILE A 61 -9.54 3.01 -9.01
C ILE A 61 -9.93 3.59 -10.37
N GLU A 62 -9.26 3.12 -11.42
CA GLU A 62 -9.62 3.39 -12.79
C GLU A 62 -10.42 2.22 -13.33
N LYS A 63 -11.62 2.52 -13.83
CA LYS A 63 -12.50 1.53 -14.46
C LYS A 63 -12.48 1.74 -15.97
N ARG A 64 -12.22 0.66 -16.69
CA ARG A 64 -12.16 0.69 -18.14
C ARG A 64 -13.06 -0.41 -18.72
N LYS A 65 -13.89 -0.02 -19.67
CA LYS A 65 -14.69 -0.98 -20.45
C LYS A 65 -13.81 -1.51 -21.58
N VAL A 66 -13.66 -2.82 -21.64
CA VAL A 66 -12.90 -3.49 -22.69
C VAL A 66 -13.86 -4.29 -23.56
N ILE A 67 -13.76 -4.07 -24.86
CA ILE A 67 -14.58 -4.78 -25.87
C ILE A 67 -13.63 -5.59 -26.74
N LEU A 68 -13.82 -6.89 -26.76
CA LEU A 68 -13.11 -7.81 -27.64
C LEU A 68 -14.08 -8.33 -28.69
N SER A 69 -13.70 -8.24 -29.96
CA SER A 69 -14.49 -8.74 -31.07
C SER A 69 -13.66 -9.62 -31.98
N GLU A 70 -14.23 -10.73 -32.40
CA GLU A 70 -13.67 -11.65 -33.38
C GLU A 70 -14.53 -11.70 -34.66
#